data_bf4634c4f3fc3e1216bbbf3b7cae9ae1
#
_entry.id   bf4634c4f3fc3e1216bbbf3b7cae9ae1
#
_cell.length_a   1.000
_cell.length_b   1.000
_cell.length_c   1.000
_cell.angle_alpha   90.00
_cell.angle_beta   90.00
_cell.angle_gamma   90.00
#
_symmetry.space_group_name_H-M   'P 1'
#
loop_
_entity.id
_entity.type
_entity.pdbx_description
1 polymer ?
#
loop_
_entity_poly.entity_id
_entity_poly.type
_entity_poly.pdbx_seq_one_letter_code
_entity_poly.pdbx_strand_id
1 'polypeptide(L)'
;MAKKIVGYVKLQVPAGKANPSPPIGPALGQRGLNIMEFCKAFNAQTQKVEPGLMLPVVITAYQDKSLTFIIKTPPATVLIKKAAKLEKGSPTPHTEKVGSITRAQAEEIAKAKMPDLTAAGLDAAVRTIAGSARSMGVTVEGL
;
A
#
# COMPACT_ATOMS: atom_id res chain seq x y z
N MET A 1 30.09 -5.14 -3.47
CA MET A 1 29.98 -5.98 -2.26
C MET A 1 28.59 -5.87 -1.68
N ALA A 2 28.07 -6.99 -1.17
CA ALA A 2 26.79 -6.99 -0.49
C ALA A 2 26.88 -6.25 0.85
N LYS A 3 26.05 -5.26 1.05
CA LYS A 3 25.97 -4.53 2.33
C LYS A 3 25.19 -5.35 3.34
N LYS A 4 25.61 -5.29 4.59
CA LYS A 4 24.90 -5.99 5.66
C LYS A 4 23.62 -5.24 5.99
N ILE A 5 22.49 -5.97 5.96
CA ILE A 5 21.18 -5.43 6.28
C ILE A 5 21.03 -5.37 7.80
N VAL A 6 20.73 -4.18 8.33
CA VAL A 6 20.45 -3.97 9.75
C VAL A 6 18.98 -4.23 10.06
N GLY A 7 18.08 -3.90 9.13
CA GLY A 7 16.67 -4.12 9.33
C GLY A 7 15.82 -3.54 8.20
N TYR A 8 14.53 -3.70 8.35
CA TYR A 8 13.52 -3.21 7.40
C TYR A 8 12.58 -2.25 8.10
N VAL A 9 12.14 -1.23 7.37
CA VAL A 9 11.11 -0.30 7.82
C VAL A 9 9.99 -0.33 6.79
N LYS A 10 8.77 -0.61 7.24
CA LYS A 10 7.58 -0.64 6.38
C LYS A 10 6.70 0.55 6.72
N LEU A 11 6.41 1.37 5.73
CA LEU A 11 5.63 2.60 5.89
C LEU A 11 4.58 2.72 4.80
N GLN A 12 3.56 3.51 5.07
CA GLN A 12 2.63 3.99 4.06
C GLN A 12 2.84 5.50 3.91
N VAL A 13 3.15 5.93 2.70
CA VAL A 13 3.51 7.33 2.40
C VAL A 13 2.63 7.85 1.27
N PRO A 14 2.06 9.07 1.41
CA PRO A 14 1.31 9.69 0.31
C PRO A 14 2.21 9.94 -0.89
N ALA A 15 1.75 9.56 -2.07
CA ALA A 15 2.51 9.74 -3.32
C ALA A 15 2.80 11.22 -3.56
N GLY A 16 4.07 11.54 -3.85
CA GLY A 16 4.53 12.89 -4.13
C GLY A 16 4.56 13.84 -2.92
N LYS A 17 4.21 13.36 -1.72
CA LYS A 17 4.10 14.18 -0.52
C LYS A 17 4.92 13.66 0.66
N ALA A 18 5.99 12.91 0.40
CA ALA A 18 6.89 12.47 1.45
C ALA A 18 7.61 13.68 2.08
N ASN A 19 7.60 13.75 3.39
CA ASN A 19 8.27 14.81 4.15
C ASN A 19 8.84 14.25 5.46
N PRO A 20 9.73 15.00 6.15
CA PRO A 20 10.33 14.53 7.40
C PRO A 20 9.38 14.45 8.60
N SER A 21 8.13 14.84 8.44
CA SER A 21 7.13 14.75 9.50
C SER A 21 6.75 13.31 9.82
N PRO A 22 6.17 13.02 11.00
CA PRO A 22 5.63 11.69 11.26
C PRO A 22 4.68 11.23 10.13
N PRO A 23 4.67 9.94 9.75
CA PRO A 23 5.40 8.83 10.38
C PRO A 23 6.82 8.58 9.85
N ILE A 24 7.26 9.30 8.82
CA ILE A 24 8.53 9.05 8.13
C ILE A 24 9.74 9.42 8.99
N GLY A 25 9.73 10.62 9.57
CA GLY A 25 10.82 11.14 10.37
C GLY A 25 11.24 10.20 11.50
N PRO A 26 10.33 9.90 12.44
CA PRO A 26 10.66 9.01 13.56
C PRO A 26 11.08 7.60 13.12
N ALA A 27 10.42 7.03 12.11
CA ALA A 27 10.72 5.68 11.64
C ALA A 27 12.13 5.56 11.07
N LEU A 28 12.56 6.51 10.27
CA LEU A 28 13.91 6.55 9.69
C LEU A 28 14.96 7.07 10.67
N GLY A 29 14.58 8.01 11.51
CA GLY A 29 15.47 8.58 12.51
C GLY A 29 15.97 7.56 13.52
N GLN A 30 15.13 6.62 13.94
CA GLN A 30 15.50 5.52 14.85
C GLN A 30 16.60 4.64 14.26
N ARG A 31 16.68 4.55 12.94
CA ARG A 31 17.68 3.75 12.23
C ARG A 31 18.90 4.58 11.81
N GLY A 32 18.90 5.89 12.07
CA GLY A 32 19.98 6.78 11.67
C GLY A 32 20.07 7.02 10.18
N LEU A 33 18.97 6.84 9.45
CA LEU A 33 18.93 6.99 8.00
C LEU A 33 18.70 8.44 7.59
N ASN A 34 19.12 8.78 6.35
CA ASN A 34 18.90 10.11 5.80
C ASN A 34 17.45 10.28 5.32
N ILE A 35 16.65 10.99 6.10
CA ILE A 35 15.24 11.21 5.84
C ILE A 35 15.02 12.01 4.56
N MET A 36 15.79 13.07 4.35
CA MET A 36 15.63 13.96 3.19
C MET A 36 15.96 13.25 1.88
N GLU A 37 16.98 12.41 1.87
CA GLU A 37 17.34 11.60 0.70
C GLU A 37 16.19 10.66 0.30
N PHE A 38 15.61 9.99 1.28
CA PHE A 38 14.44 9.14 1.05
C PHE A 38 13.26 9.95 0.48
N CYS A 39 12.93 11.08 1.10
CA CYS A 39 11.81 11.92 0.68
C CYS A 39 11.98 12.40 -0.78
N LYS A 40 13.16 12.87 -1.13
CA LYS A 40 13.45 13.32 -2.50
C LYS A 40 13.33 12.20 -3.51
N ALA A 41 13.94 11.05 -3.23
CA ALA A 41 13.89 9.89 -4.13
C ALA A 41 12.48 9.35 -4.29
N PHE A 42 11.73 9.24 -3.19
CA PHE A 42 10.34 8.79 -3.21
C PHE A 42 9.45 9.73 -4.03
N ASN A 43 9.55 11.03 -3.76
CA ASN A 43 8.75 12.03 -4.50
C ASN A 43 9.06 12.01 -5.98
N ALA A 44 10.33 11.85 -6.36
CA ALA A 44 10.74 11.74 -7.76
C ALA A 44 10.14 10.51 -8.45
N GLN A 45 10.15 9.35 -7.77
CA GLN A 45 9.60 8.11 -8.31
C GLN A 45 8.08 8.11 -8.39
N THR A 46 7.41 8.87 -7.55
CA THR A 46 5.94 8.90 -7.47
C THR A 46 5.30 10.08 -8.20
N GLN A 47 6.08 10.85 -8.97
CA GLN A 47 5.54 11.99 -9.73
C GLN A 47 4.42 11.62 -10.70
N LYS A 48 4.48 10.43 -11.26
CA LYS A 48 3.50 9.92 -12.22
C LYS A 48 2.29 9.26 -11.57
N VAL A 49 2.33 9.08 -10.26
CA VAL A 49 1.26 8.46 -9.48
C VAL A 49 0.30 9.54 -9.01
N GLU A 50 -0.97 9.18 -8.84
CA GLU A 50 -1.99 10.10 -8.31
C GLU A 50 -1.53 10.71 -6.98
N PRO A 51 -1.44 12.05 -6.89
CA PRO A 51 -0.99 12.72 -5.66
C PRO A 51 -1.89 12.42 -4.47
N GLY A 52 -1.27 12.13 -3.33
CA GLY A 52 -1.99 11.83 -2.10
C GLY A 52 -2.44 10.39 -1.95
N LEU A 53 -2.23 9.54 -2.98
CA LEU A 53 -2.53 8.13 -2.89
C LEU A 53 -1.52 7.46 -1.94
N MET A 54 -2.01 6.77 -0.92
CA MET A 54 -1.13 6.08 0.03
C MET A 54 -0.45 4.89 -0.64
N LEU A 55 0.89 4.87 -0.60
CA LEU A 55 1.69 3.79 -1.18
C LEU A 55 2.47 3.09 -0.08
N PRO A 56 2.42 1.75 0.00
CA PRO A 56 3.27 1.02 0.92
C PRO A 56 4.71 1.02 0.41
N VAL A 57 5.64 1.31 1.31
CA VAL A 57 7.07 1.34 1.02
C VAL A 57 7.79 0.43 1.98
N VAL A 58 8.66 -0.42 1.45
CA VAL A 58 9.57 -1.25 2.26
C VAL A 58 10.97 -0.67 2.11
N ILE A 59 11.50 -0.14 3.20
CA ILE A 59 12.83 0.46 3.24
C ILE A 59 13.80 -0.52 3.87
N THR A 60 14.90 -0.83 3.18
CA THR A 60 15.97 -1.67 3.71
C THR A 60 17.07 -0.77 4.25
N ALA A 61 17.37 -0.92 5.53
CA ALA A 61 18.45 -0.20 6.20
C ALA A 61 19.72 -1.04 6.22
N TYR A 62 20.84 -0.43 5.84
CA TYR A 62 22.16 -1.07 5.81
C TYR A 62 23.05 -0.57 6.93
N GLN A 63 24.08 -1.34 7.26
CA GLN A 63 25.03 -1.05 8.35
C GLN A 63 25.79 0.28 8.15
N ASP A 64 26.03 0.67 6.93
CA ASP A 64 26.73 1.93 6.59
C ASP A 64 25.78 3.16 6.58
N LYS A 65 24.56 3.00 7.13
CA LYS A 65 23.51 4.03 7.15
C LYS A 65 22.97 4.41 5.78
N SER A 66 23.24 3.61 4.75
CA SER A 66 22.57 3.74 3.46
C SER A 66 21.21 3.07 3.51
N LEU A 67 20.35 3.42 2.57
CA LEU A 67 19.01 2.83 2.45
C LEU A 67 18.68 2.52 0.99
N THR A 68 17.86 1.51 0.81
CA THR A 68 17.17 1.27 -0.45
C THR A 68 15.70 1.07 -0.11
N PHE A 69 14.84 1.37 -1.06
CA PHE A 69 13.40 1.19 -0.83
C PHE A 69 12.71 0.66 -2.09
N ILE A 70 11.61 -0.04 -1.84
CA ILE A 70 10.74 -0.57 -2.89
C ILE A 70 9.35 0.01 -2.65
N ILE A 71 8.78 0.63 -3.67
CA ILE A 71 7.41 1.14 -3.65
C ILE A 71 6.51 0.05 -4.20
N LYS A 72 5.54 -0.38 -3.39
CA LYS A 72 4.55 -1.38 -3.79
C LYS A 72 3.30 -0.70 -4.33
N THR A 73 2.40 -1.51 -4.91
CA THR A 73 1.09 -1.02 -5.35
C THR A 73 0.26 -0.53 -4.17
N PRO A 74 -0.72 0.37 -4.38
CA PRO A 74 -1.56 0.87 -3.28
C PRO A 74 -2.18 -0.27 -2.48
N PRO A 75 -2.41 -0.07 -1.17
CA PRO A 75 -3.09 -1.10 -0.36
C PRO A 75 -4.45 -1.46 -0.94
N ALA A 76 -4.82 -2.73 -0.87
CA ALA A 76 -6.12 -3.19 -1.36
C ALA A 76 -7.28 -2.42 -0.71
N THR A 77 -7.15 -2.09 0.56
CA THR A 77 -8.16 -1.32 1.29
C THR A 77 -8.43 0.05 0.67
N VAL A 78 -7.39 0.75 0.24
CA VAL A 78 -7.51 2.06 -0.40
C VAL A 78 -8.23 1.93 -1.74
N LEU A 79 -7.87 0.94 -2.54
CA LEU A 79 -8.49 0.68 -3.84
C LEU A 79 -9.96 0.29 -3.69
N ILE A 80 -10.27 -0.56 -2.71
CA ILE A 80 -11.64 -1.00 -2.43
C ILE A 80 -12.52 0.18 -1.98
N LYS A 81 -12.02 1.02 -1.07
CA LYS A 81 -12.74 2.22 -0.63
C LYS A 81 -13.03 3.16 -1.80
N LYS A 82 -12.05 3.36 -2.68
CA LYS A 82 -12.22 4.21 -3.86
C LYS A 82 -13.26 3.64 -4.81
N ALA A 83 -13.24 2.34 -5.07
CA ALA A 83 -14.21 1.66 -5.93
C ALA A 83 -15.64 1.69 -5.36
N ALA A 84 -15.78 1.50 -4.04
CA ALA A 84 -17.05 1.53 -3.34
C ALA A 84 -17.51 2.95 -2.97
N LYS A 85 -16.68 3.96 -3.22
CA LYS A 85 -16.93 5.37 -2.87
C LYS A 85 -17.15 5.56 -1.37
N LEU A 86 -16.35 4.87 -0.56
CA LEU A 86 -16.41 4.92 0.90
C LEU A 86 -15.20 5.69 1.45
N GLU A 87 -15.43 6.46 2.52
CA GLU A 87 -14.36 7.11 3.26
C GLU A 87 -13.74 6.17 4.30
N LYS A 88 -14.56 5.32 4.89
CA LYS A 88 -14.16 4.44 5.99
C LYS A 88 -14.84 3.08 5.89
N GLY A 89 -14.10 2.03 6.24
CA GLY A 89 -14.66 0.68 6.35
C GLY A 89 -15.51 0.48 7.60
N SER A 90 -16.16 -0.67 7.70
CA SER A 90 -16.99 -1.01 8.86
C SER A 90 -16.13 -1.36 10.08
N PRO A 91 -16.47 -0.87 11.28
CA PRO A 91 -15.83 -1.33 12.52
C PRO A 91 -16.27 -2.75 12.92
N THR A 92 -17.42 -3.21 12.42
CA THR A 92 -17.97 -4.56 12.66
C THR A 92 -18.33 -5.23 11.34
N PRO A 93 -17.32 -5.61 10.53
CA PRO A 93 -17.57 -6.03 9.14
C PRO A 93 -18.38 -7.32 9.00
N HIS A 94 -18.43 -8.15 10.02
CA HIS A 94 -19.21 -9.40 10.01
C HIS A 94 -20.71 -9.18 10.25
N THR A 95 -21.07 -8.08 10.91
CA THR A 95 -22.46 -7.76 11.23
C THR A 95 -23.01 -6.57 10.45
N GLU A 96 -22.15 -5.62 10.12
CA GLU A 96 -22.54 -4.39 9.42
C GLU A 96 -21.78 -4.26 8.09
N LYS A 97 -22.50 -4.23 6.99
CA LYS A 97 -21.96 -4.01 5.65
C LYS A 97 -22.17 -2.55 5.26
N VAL A 98 -21.10 -1.89 4.83
CA VAL A 98 -21.12 -0.45 4.52
C VAL A 98 -21.15 -0.14 3.02
N GLY A 99 -20.95 -1.14 2.17
CA GLY A 99 -20.98 -0.95 0.73
C GLY A 99 -20.80 -2.23 -0.05
N SER A 100 -20.77 -2.10 -1.36
CA SER A 100 -20.53 -3.22 -2.27
C SER A 100 -19.74 -2.76 -3.49
N ILE A 101 -19.03 -3.69 -4.12
CA ILE A 101 -18.37 -3.50 -5.40
C ILE A 101 -18.79 -4.61 -6.34
N THR A 102 -18.72 -4.36 -7.65
CA THR A 102 -19.02 -5.37 -8.65
C THR A 102 -17.76 -6.24 -8.89
N ARG A 103 -17.99 -7.41 -9.51
CA ARG A 103 -16.89 -8.28 -9.92
C ARG A 103 -15.91 -7.56 -10.86
N ALA A 104 -16.42 -6.74 -11.78
CA ALA A 104 -15.60 -5.96 -12.70
C ALA A 104 -14.64 -5.01 -11.95
N GLN A 105 -15.16 -4.34 -10.91
CA GLN A 105 -14.33 -3.47 -10.06
C GLN A 105 -13.28 -4.26 -9.29
N ALA A 106 -13.65 -5.45 -8.77
CA ALA A 106 -12.71 -6.34 -8.10
C ALA A 106 -11.62 -6.83 -9.06
N GLU A 107 -11.95 -7.11 -10.31
CA GLU A 107 -10.99 -7.49 -11.35
C GLU A 107 -10.01 -6.36 -11.66
N GLU A 108 -10.47 -5.13 -11.75
CA GLU A 108 -9.61 -3.95 -11.94
C GLU A 108 -8.62 -3.78 -10.79
N ILE A 109 -9.09 -3.92 -9.56
CA ILE A 109 -8.24 -3.86 -8.36
C ILE A 109 -7.21 -4.99 -8.39
N ALA A 110 -7.64 -6.21 -8.72
CA ALA A 110 -6.78 -7.38 -8.82
C ALA A 110 -5.68 -7.17 -9.87
N LYS A 111 -6.02 -6.64 -11.04
CA LYS A 111 -5.05 -6.33 -12.09
C LYS A 111 -4.02 -5.29 -11.63
N ALA A 112 -4.45 -4.25 -10.93
CA ALA A 112 -3.56 -3.23 -10.41
C ALA A 112 -2.58 -3.79 -9.37
N LYS A 113 -3.00 -4.79 -8.60
CA LYS A 113 -2.18 -5.41 -7.55
C LYS A 113 -1.44 -6.68 -7.97
N MET A 114 -1.65 -7.18 -9.17
CA MET A 114 -1.02 -8.43 -9.63
C MET A 114 0.50 -8.51 -9.37
N PRO A 115 1.28 -7.41 -9.55
CA PRO A 115 2.71 -7.47 -9.24
C PRO A 115 3.04 -7.83 -7.79
N ASP A 116 2.14 -7.52 -6.85
CA ASP A 116 2.33 -7.78 -5.42
C ASP A 116 1.61 -9.04 -4.93
N LEU A 117 0.77 -9.65 -5.77
CA LEU A 117 -0.02 -10.82 -5.39
C LEU A 117 0.69 -12.12 -5.77
N THR A 118 0.46 -13.15 -4.98
CA THR A 118 0.95 -14.51 -5.23
C THR A 118 -0.09 -15.40 -5.90
N ALA A 119 -1.19 -14.81 -6.38
CA ALA A 119 -2.29 -15.53 -7.02
C ALA A 119 -1.85 -16.16 -8.34
N ALA A 120 -2.34 -17.38 -8.60
CA ALA A 120 -2.00 -18.12 -9.81
C ALA A 120 -2.65 -17.54 -11.08
N GLY A 121 -3.73 -16.78 -10.94
CA GLY A 121 -4.43 -16.15 -12.05
C GLY A 121 -5.39 -15.08 -11.60
N LEU A 122 -6.11 -14.47 -12.55
CA LEU A 122 -7.01 -13.37 -12.26
C LEU A 122 -8.16 -13.77 -11.32
N ASP A 123 -8.76 -14.95 -11.51
CA ASP A 123 -9.84 -15.42 -10.63
C ASP A 123 -9.38 -15.58 -9.19
N ALA A 124 -8.19 -16.14 -8.98
CA ALA A 124 -7.61 -16.27 -7.65
C ALA A 124 -7.33 -14.90 -7.03
N ALA A 125 -6.83 -13.96 -7.83
CA ALA A 125 -6.60 -12.59 -7.40
C ALA A 125 -7.90 -11.88 -7.00
N VAL A 126 -8.98 -12.06 -7.77
CA VAL A 126 -10.31 -11.52 -7.47
C VAL A 126 -10.83 -12.05 -6.13
N ARG A 127 -10.64 -13.34 -5.86
CA ARG A 127 -11.04 -13.95 -4.57
C ARG A 127 -10.23 -13.36 -3.41
N THR A 128 -8.96 -13.11 -3.62
CA THR A 128 -8.09 -12.46 -2.62
C THR A 128 -8.61 -11.05 -2.29
N ILE A 129 -8.94 -10.28 -3.31
CA ILE A 129 -9.51 -8.93 -3.14
C ILE A 129 -10.88 -9.00 -2.46
N ALA A 130 -11.72 -9.97 -2.84
CA ALA A 130 -13.03 -10.17 -2.23
C ALA A 130 -12.92 -10.48 -0.73
N GLY A 131 -11.93 -11.28 -0.33
CA GLY A 131 -11.65 -11.54 1.08
C GLY A 131 -11.26 -10.29 1.85
N SER A 132 -10.41 -9.45 1.27
CA SER A 132 -10.02 -8.15 1.83
C SER A 132 -11.24 -7.22 1.95
N ALA A 133 -12.08 -7.17 0.93
CA ALA A 133 -13.31 -6.37 0.94
C ALA A 133 -14.26 -6.85 2.04
N ARG A 134 -14.42 -8.15 2.20
CA ARG A 134 -15.26 -8.73 3.26
C ARG A 134 -14.76 -8.31 4.64
N SER A 135 -13.46 -8.27 4.85
CA SER A 135 -12.88 -7.82 6.12
C SER A 135 -13.14 -6.35 6.42
N MET A 136 -13.51 -5.56 5.43
CA MET A 136 -13.84 -4.14 5.55
C MET A 136 -15.35 -3.88 5.64
N GLY A 137 -16.18 -4.90 5.53
CA GLY A 137 -17.63 -4.73 5.45
C GLY A 137 -18.12 -4.38 4.05
N VAL A 138 -17.36 -4.69 3.02
CA VAL A 138 -17.73 -4.48 1.61
C VAL A 138 -18.02 -5.83 0.97
N THR A 139 -19.16 -5.95 0.31
CA THR A 139 -19.51 -7.18 -0.42
C THR A 139 -19.10 -7.07 -1.88
N VAL A 140 -18.80 -8.20 -2.51
CA VAL A 140 -18.47 -8.26 -3.94
C VAL A 140 -19.61 -8.98 -4.66
N GLU A 141 -20.28 -8.28 -5.55
CA GLU A 141 -21.38 -8.84 -6.34
C GLU A 141 -20.83 -9.69 -7.49
N GLY A 142 -21.50 -10.79 -7.79
CA GLY A 142 -21.12 -11.68 -8.89
C GLY A 142 -20.04 -12.70 -8.57
N LEU A 143 -19.73 -12.87 -7.30
CA LEU A 143 -18.79 -13.91 -6.84
C LEU A 143 -19.53 -15.12 -6.29
#